data_04fe321e83b48ac54b178c4d401026e7
#
_entry.id   04fe321e83b48ac54b178c4d401026e7
#
_cell.length_a   1.000
_cell.length_b   1.000
_cell.length_c   1.000
_cell.angle_alpha   90.00
_cell.angle_beta   90.00
_cell.angle_gamma   90.00
#
_symmetry.space_group_name_H-M   'P 1'
#
loop_
_entity.id
_entity.type
_entity.pdbx_description
1 polymer ?
#
loop_
_entity_poly.entity_id
_entity_poly.type
_entity_poly.pdbx_seq_one_letter_code
_entity_poly.pdbx_strand_id
1 'polypeptide(L)'
;MKSATCLTATVAAALLAAARLASATDMPSAEEMWKIIQQQQREIEALKRGQQETAEKVEAAAELAEQSQPSVSTASSWAENTQIGGYGEMHYDNLDSGKQIDFTRFVLFFDHQFTDRLRFFSEVEIEHVIASSDEDDKGEVEVEQAYVEYDLTPTQHAKAGLFLLPVGILNETHEPTTFYGVQRNPVETYIIPTTWWAGGVGLKGEITPGWSYDFDVHEGLDTSASDDYAVRSGRQKTSEADANDLASTARIKWTGTPGVELAASVQYQQNVTQGNDPNAGDAWLYEAHADIQRGPYGLRALYARWDLDGRGPKAIGADEQEGYYIEPSYKFTPKVGIFGRFNQWDNQAGGNGNNTEMKQYNAGVNFWPHPDVVLKADVQMQDNDGAKNDNGYNLGIGYVF
;
A
#
# COMPACT_ATOMS: atom_id res chain seq x y z
N MET A 1 -19.90 -1.13 26.85
CA MET A 1 -20.93 -0.81 25.86
C MET A 1 -21.29 0.69 25.74
N LYS A 2 -20.48 1.66 26.18
CA LYS A 2 -20.78 3.10 26.05
C LYS A 2 -19.72 3.91 25.27
N SER A 3 -18.58 3.37 24.92
CA SER A 3 -17.51 4.09 24.19
C SER A 3 -17.54 3.91 22.66
N ALA A 4 -17.96 2.77 22.15
CA ALA A 4 -17.99 2.49 20.72
C ALA A 4 -18.93 3.41 19.91
N THR A 5 -20.05 3.84 20.51
CA THR A 5 -21.03 4.72 19.86
C THR A 5 -20.54 6.17 19.67
N CYS A 6 -19.48 6.58 20.35
CA CYS A 6 -18.95 7.95 20.24
C CYS A 6 -17.93 8.09 19.10
N LEU A 7 -17.13 7.05 18.86
CA LEU A 7 -16.08 7.07 17.83
C LEU A 7 -16.67 7.02 16.40
N THR A 8 -17.68 6.19 16.18
CA THR A 8 -18.37 6.10 14.87
C THR A 8 -19.05 7.42 14.48
N ALA A 9 -19.54 8.18 15.48
CA ALA A 9 -20.13 9.50 15.23
C ALA A 9 -19.08 10.56 14.87
N THR A 10 -17.85 10.43 15.39
CA THR A 10 -16.77 11.40 15.14
C THR A 10 -16.15 11.22 13.76
N VAL A 11 -15.96 9.99 13.30
CA VAL A 11 -15.45 9.69 11.95
C VAL A 11 -16.49 10.09 10.90
N ALA A 12 -17.78 9.81 11.12
CA ALA A 12 -18.84 10.24 10.23
C ALA A 12 -18.98 11.77 10.17
N ALA A 13 -18.73 12.47 11.29
CA ALA A 13 -18.75 13.93 11.33
C ALA A 13 -17.54 14.55 10.61
N ALA A 14 -16.37 13.93 10.67
CA ALA A 14 -15.18 14.37 9.95
C ALA A 14 -15.32 14.17 8.43
N LEU A 15 -15.92 13.07 7.99
CA LEU A 15 -16.22 12.80 6.58
C LEU A 15 -17.30 13.75 6.03
N LEU A 16 -18.32 14.08 6.84
CA LEU A 16 -19.35 15.07 6.47
C LEU A 16 -18.83 16.51 6.49
N ALA A 17 -17.85 16.83 7.33
CA ALA A 17 -17.20 18.15 7.33
C ALA A 17 -16.28 18.32 6.11
N ALA A 18 -15.55 17.27 5.71
CA ALA A 18 -14.75 17.27 4.49
C ALA A 18 -15.62 17.42 3.22
N ALA A 19 -16.79 16.79 3.18
CA ALA A 19 -17.74 16.94 2.09
C ALA A 19 -18.37 18.35 2.02
N ARG A 20 -18.45 19.07 3.15
CA ARG A 20 -18.95 20.46 3.17
C ARG A 20 -17.90 21.51 2.81
N LEU A 21 -16.60 21.22 3.02
CA LEU A 21 -15.51 22.11 2.60
C LEU A 21 -15.31 22.10 1.06
N ALA A 22 -15.74 21.06 0.38
CA ALA A 22 -15.73 20.98 -1.09
C ALA A 22 -16.84 21.84 -1.75
N SER A 23 -17.74 22.44 -0.98
CA SER A 23 -18.92 23.17 -1.52
C SER A 23 -18.79 24.69 -1.48
N ALA A 24 -17.64 25.24 -1.11
CA ALA A 24 -17.43 26.69 -0.99
C ALA A 24 -16.21 27.19 -1.77
N THR A 25 -16.11 26.82 -3.04
CA THR A 25 -15.32 27.58 -4.00
C THR A 25 -16.29 28.40 -4.84
N ASP A 26 -16.13 29.73 -4.82
CA ASP A 26 -16.82 30.60 -5.75
C ASP A 26 -16.73 30.03 -7.17
N MET A 27 -17.87 29.76 -7.78
CA MET A 27 -17.88 29.29 -9.18
C MET A 27 -17.24 30.40 -10.02
N PRO A 28 -16.25 30.07 -10.86
CA PRO A 28 -15.64 31.08 -11.73
C PRO A 28 -16.73 31.76 -12.56
N SER A 29 -16.57 33.04 -12.80
CA SER A 29 -17.49 33.79 -13.68
C SER A 29 -17.57 33.13 -15.07
N ALA A 30 -18.66 33.33 -15.77
CA ALA A 30 -18.82 32.79 -17.14
C ALA A 30 -17.65 33.17 -18.06
N GLU A 31 -17.04 34.33 -17.82
CA GLU A 31 -15.90 34.86 -18.57
C GLU A 31 -14.58 34.14 -18.21
N GLU A 32 -14.40 33.81 -16.94
CA GLU A 32 -13.27 33.00 -16.47
C GLU A 32 -13.37 31.53 -16.94
N MET A 33 -14.58 30.96 -16.87
CA MET A 33 -14.82 29.62 -17.42
C MET A 33 -14.55 29.58 -18.92
N TRP A 34 -14.95 30.63 -19.67
CA TRP A 34 -14.68 30.72 -21.12
C TRP A 34 -13.18 30.79 -21.42
N LYS A 35 -12.40 31.53 -20.62
CA LYS A 35 -10.93 31.58 -20.74
C LYS A 35 -10.29 30.23 -20.45
N ILE A 36 -10.77 29.52 -19.42
CA ILE A 36 -10.28 28.18 -19.06
C ILE A 36 -10.60 27.19 -20.21
N ILE A 37 -11.81 27.21 -20.75
CA ILE A 37 -12.19 26.37 -21.87
C ILE A 37 -11.31 26.65 -23.10
N GLN A 38 -11.04 27.91 -23.42
CA GLN A 38 -10.15 28.26 -24.54
C GLN A 38 -8.69 27.87 -24.29
N GLN A 39 -8.25 27.89 -23.03
CA GLN A 39 -6.92 27.42 -22.67
C GLN A 39 -6.83 25.88 -22.81
N GLN A 40 -7.77 25.16 -22.25
CA GLN A 40 -7.85 23.69 -22.37
C GLN A 40 -7.97 23.25 -23.84
N GLN A 41 -8.71 23.97 -24.67
CA GLN A 41 -8.84 23.67 -26.09
C GLN A 41 -7.51 23.82 -26.84
N ARG A 42 -6.71 24.85 -26.50
CA ARG A 42 -5.35 25.03 -27.03
C ARG A 42 -4.38 23.94 -26.56
N GLU A 43 -4.50 23.53 -25.32
CA GLU A 43 -3.70 22.42 -24.76
C GLU A 43 -4.07 21.08 -25.41
N ILE A 44 -5.36 20.81 -25.59
CA ILE A 44 -5.84 19.62 -26.33
C ILE A 44 -5.34 19.62 -27.78
N GLU A 45 -5.35 20.75 -28.47
CA GLU A 45 -4.83 20.85 -29.84
C GLU A 45 -3.29 20.69 -29.89
N ALA A 46 -2.58 21.18 -28.87
CA ALA A 46 -1.14 20.97 -28.75
C ALA A 46 -0.79 19.51 -28.46
N LEU A 47 -1.55 18.86 -27.57
CA LEU A 47 -1.40 17.43 -27.24
C LEU A 47 -1.72 16.55 -28.46
N LYS A 48 -2.79 16.87 -29.22
CA LYS A 48 -3.12 16.14 -30.47
C LYS A 48 -2.03 16.28 -31.53
N ARG A 49 -1.43 17.46 -31.66
CA ARG A 49 -0.28 17.65 -32.55
C ARG A 49 0.94 16.87 -32.09
N GLY A 50 1.23 16.87 -30.80
CA GLY A 50 2.31 16.07 -30.23
C GLY A 50 2.07 14.56 -30.40
N GLN A 51 0.83 14.09 -30.28
CA GLN A 51 0.48 12.70 -30.57
C GLN A 51 0.65 12.34 -32.06
N GLN A 52 0.26 13.22 -32.95
CA GLN A 52 0.46 13.01 -34.42
C GLN A 52 1.94 12.97 -34.79
N GLU A 53 2.75 13.92 -34.29
CA GLU A 53 4.20 13.91 -34.50
C GLU A 53 4.88 12.66 -33.90
N THR A 54 4.37 12.18 -32.77
CA THR A 54 4.86 10.95 -32.14
C THR A 54 4.47 9.73 -32.94
N ALA A 55 3.22 9.67 -33.45
CA ALA A 55 2.75 8.59 -34.30
C ALA A 55 3.55 8.53 -35.63
N GLU A 56 3.81 9.68 -36.27
CA GLU A 56 4.64 9.74 -37.49
C GLU A 56 6.09 9.31 -37.22
N LYS A 57 6.65 9.67 -36.08
CA LYS A 57 8.00 9.21 -35.68
C LYS A 57 8.05 7.72 -35.37
N VAL A 58 6.99 7.18 -34.76
CA VAL A 58 6.85 5.73 -34.50
C VAL A 58 6.69 4.97 -35.80
N GLU A 59 5.89 5.48 -36.74
CA GLU A 59 5.69 4.86 -38.04
C GLU A 59 6.98 4.89 -38.89
N ALA A 60 7.69 6.03 -38.92
CA ALA A 60 9.00 6.14 -39.54
C ALA A 60 10.08 5.26 -38.90
N ALA A 61 10.04 5.10 -37.57
CA ALA A 61 10.94 4.19 -36.84
C ALA A 61 10.58 2.71 -37.14
N ALA A 62 9.29 2.38 -37.27
CA ALA A 62 8.82 1.06 -37.65
C ALA A 62 9.23 0.69 -39.08
N GLU A 63 9.10 1.62 -40.03
CA GLU A 63 9.58 1.40 -41.41
C GLU A 63 11.09 1.21 -41.50
N LEU A 64 11.86 1.96 -40.69
CA LEU A 64 13.32 1.79 -40.62
C LEU A 64 13.69 0.46 -39.96
N ALA A 65 12.92 0.00 -38.97
CA ALA A 65 13.12 -1.29 -38.31
C ALA A 65 12.77 -2.46 -39.25
N GLU A 66 11.71 -2.35 -40.05
CA GLU A 66 11.35 -3.36 -41.07
C GLU A 66 12.42 -3.48 -42.20
N GLN A 67 13.04 -2.37 -42.56
CA GLN A 67 14.13 -2.37 -43.56
C GLN A 67 15.47 -2.89 -43.04
N SER A 68 15.58 -3.02 -41.72
CA SER A 68 16.85 -3.42 -41.02
C SER A 68 16.86 -4.87 -40.59
N GLN A 69 15.90 -5.71 -41.00
CA GLN A 69 15.81 -7.09 -40.48
C GLN A 69 17.01 -7.97 -40.88
N PRO A 70 17.94 -8.25 -39.94
CA PRO A 70 18.59 -9.55 -39.89
C PRO A 70 17.63 -10.52 -39.20
N SER A 71 17.64 -11.78 -39.59
CA SER A 71 16.87 -12.86 -38.99
C SER A 71 16.97 -12.89 -37.48
N VAL A 72 16.00 -12.27 -36.78
CA VAL A 72 16.04 -12.13 -35.32
C VAL A 72 15.44 -13.37 -34.69
N SER A 73 16.27 -14.03 -33.89
CA SER A 73 15.96 -15.18 -33.07
C SER A 73 14.80 -14.90 -32.09
N THR A 74 14.15 -15.96 -31.59
CA THR A 74 13.13 -15.96 -30.52
C THR A 74 13.46 -15.09 -29.29
N ALA A 75 14.71 -14.68 -29.10
CA ALA A 75 15.14 -13.78 -28.04
C ALA A 75 14.65 -12.33 -28.19
N SER A 76 14.35 -11.86 -29.40
CA SER A 76 13.84 -10.47 -29.58
C SER A 76 12.38 -10.35 -29.20
N SER A 77 11.56 -11.35 -29.49
CA SER A 77 10.13 -11.31 -29.15
C SER A 77 9.90 -11.39 -27.63
N TRP A 78 10.78 -12.08 -26.91
CA TRP A 78 10.72 -12.10 -25.43
C TRP A 78 11.02 -10.72 -24.83
N ALA A 79 12.07 -10.06 -25.30
CA ALA A 79 12.48 -8.74 -24.81
C ALA A 79 11.44 -7.65 -25.10
N GLU A 80 10.74 -7.73 -26.23
CA GLU A 80 9.69 -6.81 -26.61
C GLU A 80 8.44 -6.92 -25.70
N ASN A 81 8.21 -8.10 -25.16
CA ASN A 81 7.07 -8.41 -24.29
C ASN A 81 7.43 -8.41 -22.80
N THR A 82 8.66 -8.02 -22.44
CA THR A 82 9.13 -8.02 -21.05
C THR A 82 9.56 -6.61 -20.64
N GLN A 83 9.04 -6.15 -19.51
CA GLN A 83 9.46 -4.92 -18.86
C GLN A 83 10.19 -5.26 -17.56
N ILE A 84 11.25 -4.53 -17.27
CA ILE A 84 12.02 -4.63 -16.02
C ILE A 84 12.06 -3.23 -15.42
N GLY A 85 11.75 -3.14 -14.15
CA GLY A 85 11.83 -1.93 -13.36
C GLY A 85 12.17 -2.29 -11.93
N GLY A 86 12.16 -1.32 -11.05
CA GLY A 86 12.42 -1.57 -9.64
C GLY A 86 12.48 -0.31 -8.82
N TYR A 87 12.76 -0.47 -7.55
CA TYR A 87 12.99 0.64 -6.64
C TYR A 87 14.00 0.25 -5.56
N GLY A 88 14.49 1.25 -4.86
CA GLY A 88 15.32 1.03 -3.69
C GLY A 88 15.21 2.18 -2.71
N GLU A 89 15.49 1.90 -1.44
CA GLU A 89 15.52 2.91 -0.40
C GLU A 89 16.60 2.63 0.64
N MET A 90 17.14 3.72 1.18
CA MET A 90 18.11 3.69 2.26
C MET A 90 17.69 4.68 3.33
N HIS A 91 17.77 4.26 4.60
CA HIS A 91 17.38 5.03 5.76
C HIS A 91 18.57 5.31 6.69
N TYR A 92 18.52 6.42 7.40
CA TYR A 92 19.29 6.72 8.58
C TYR A 92 18.33 7.06 9.70
N ASP A 93 18.30 6.24 10.72
CA ASP A 93 17.50 6.42 11.90
C ASP A 93 18.37 6.88 13.07
N ASN A 94 17.92 7.91 13.79
CA ASN A 94 18.53 8.39 15.02
C ASN A 94 17.43 8.50 16.07
N LEU A 95 17.15 7.38 16.69
CA LEU A 95 16.08 7.19 17.65
C LEU A 95 16.64 6.90 19.04
N ASP A 96 15.81 6.94 20.06
CA ASP A 96 16.19 6.59 21.45
C ASP A 96 16.65 5.12 21.54
N SER A 97 16.16 4.24 20.69
CA SER A 97 16.57 2.83 20.58
C SER A 97 17.98 2.66 20.03
N GLY A 98 18.46 3.61 19.19
CA GLY A 98 19.79 3.54 18.58
C GLY A 98 19.94 4.40 17.34
N LYS A 99 21.12 4.29 16.75
CA LYS A 99 21.44 4.94 15.46
C LYS A 99 21.82 3.88 14.46
N GLN A 100 21.19 3.95 13.28
CA GLN A 100 21.40 2.95 12.24
C GLN A 100 21.44 3.63 10.87
N ILE A 101 22.26 3.11 9.98
CA ILE A 101 22.15 3.32 8.54
C ILE A 101 21.78 1.96 7.95
N ASP A 102 20.72 1.93 7.17
CA ASP A 102 20.20 0.71 6.58
C ASP A 102 19.84 0.94 5.11
N PHE A 103 20.38 0.11 4.22
CA PHE A 103 19.85 0.00 2.86
C PHE A 103 18.69 -0.97 2.91
N THR A 104 17.52 -0.44 3.23
CA THR A 104 16.36 -1.19 3.68
C THR A 104 15.92 -2.24 2.67
N ARG A 105 15.89 -1.85 1.36
CA ARG A 105 15.52 -2.79 0.31
C ARG A 105 15.96 -2.33 -1.08
N PHE A 106 16.18 -3.32 -1.93
CA PHE A 106 16.33 -3.19 -3.36
C PHE A 106 15.40 -4.19 -4.05
N VAL A 107 14.50 -3.69 -4.87
CA VAL A 107 13.41 -4.45 -5.47
C VAL A 107 13.51 -4.43 -6.98
N LEU A 108 13.25 -5.57 -7.62
CA LEU A 108 13.19 -5.74 -9.06
C LEU A 108 11.81 -6.24 -9.48
N PHE A 109 11.19 -5.57 -10.43
CA PHE A 109 9.97 -5.97 -11.09
C PHE A 109 10.26 -6.64 -12.43
N PHE A 110 9.50 -7.69 -12.73
CA PHE A 110 9.44 -8.30 -14.05
C PHE A 110 7.98 -8.42 -14.47
N ASP A 111 7.62 -7.73 -15.53
CA ASP A 111 6.32 -7.87 -16.18
C ASP A 111 6.53 -8.53 -17.55
N HIS A 112 5.76 -9.58 -17.85
CA HIS A 112 5.85 -10.28 -19.14
C HIS A 112 4.47 -10.56 -19.72
N GLN A 113 4.25 -10.06 -20.93
CA GLN A 113 3.02 -10.28 -21.67
C GLN A 113 3.12 -11.54 -22.52
N PHE A 114 2.43 -12.62 -22.15
CA PHE A 114 2.38 -13.86 -22.94
C PHE A 114 1.48 -13.74 -24.16
N THR A 115 0.30 -13.10 -23.97
CA THR A 115 -0.69 -12.84 -25.01
C THR A 115 -1.41 -11.53 -24.69
N ASP A 116 -2.26 -11.03 -25.59
CA ASP A 116 -3.08 -9.82 -25.35
C ASP A 116 -3.93 -9.89 -24.06
N ARG A 117 -4.12 -11.08 -23.49
CA ARG A 117 -5.01 -11.31 -22.34
C ARG A 117 -4.34 -12.04 -21.18
N LEU A 118 -3.11 -12.48 -21.31
CA LEU A 118 -2.40 -13.23 -20.29
C LEU A 118 -1.06 -12.58 -20.02
N ARG A 119 -0.82 -12.16 -18.77
CA ARG A 119 0.43 -11.58 -18.32
C ARG A 119 0.94 -12.26 -17.06
N PHE A 120 2.23 -12.17 -16.85
CA PHE A 120 2.92 -12.53 -15.61
C PHE A 120 3.51 -11.27 -15.00
N PHE A 121 3.41 -11.16 -13.68
CA PHE A 121 4.09 -10.13 -12.91
C PHE A 121 4.86 -10.77 -11.76
N SER A 122 6.06 -10.27 -11.48
CA SER A 122 6.80 -10.66 -10.28
C SER A 122 7.57 -9.48 -9.68
N GLU A 123 7.77 -9.58 -8.38
CA GLU A 123 8.51 -8.65 -7.55
C GLU A 123 9.46 -9.44 -6.66
N VAL A 124 10.76 -9.12 -6.77
CA VAL A 124 11.83 -9.76 -6.01
C VAL A 124 12.50 -8.70 -5.16
N GLU A 125 12.43 -8.88 -3.85
CA GLU A 125 13.03 -7.98 -2.86
C GLU A 125 14.33 -8.55 -2.31
N ILE A 126 15.30 -7.66 -2.09
CA ILE A 126 16.56 -7.93 -1.40
C ILE A 126 16.62 -6.97 -0.22
N GLU A 127 16.42 -7.49 1.00
CA GLU A 127 16.42 -6.68 2.22
C GLU A 127 17.81 -6.50 2.82
N HIS A 128 18.01 -5.35 3.50
CA HIS A 128 19.18 -5.01 4.30
C HIS A 128 20.53 -5.28 3.61
N VAL A 129 20.53 -5.29 2.25
CA VAL A 129 21.69 -5.60 1.37
C VAL A 129 22.45 -6.86 1.78
N ILE A 130 21.78 -7.88 2.24
CA ILE A 130 22.26 -9.23 2.63
C ILE A 130 23.77 -9.26 2.93
N ALA A 131 24.22 -8.53 3.92
CA ALA A 131 25.62 -8.54 4.30
C ALA A 131 25.86 -9.65 5.33
N SER A 132 25.48 -10.89 4.97
CA SER A 132 25.66 -12.01 5.85
C SER A 132 27.03 -12.60 5.77
N SER A 133 27.61 -12.92 6.89
CA SER A 133 28.28 -14.18 7.14
C SER A 133 28.23 -14.43 8.64
N ASP A 134 27.57 -15.49 9.02
CA ASP A 134 27.70 -16.22 10.28
C ASP A 134 27.23 -15.54 11.59
N GLU A 135 26.82 -14.29 11.60
CA GLU A 135 26.29 -13.66 12.80
C GLU A 135 24.98 -12.92 12.50
N ASP A 136 23.87 -13.50 12.97
CA ASP A 136 22.51 -12.93 13.00
C ASP A 136 22.08 -12.33 11.64
N ASP A 137 21.40 -13.11 10.85
CA ASP A 137 20.91 -12.83 9.52
C ASP A 137 20.32 -11.43 9.37
N LYS A 138 21.02 -10.57 8.61
CA LYS A 138 20.65 -9.15 8.50
C LYS A 138 19.68 -8.86 7.35
N GLY A 139 19.59 -9.71 6.37
CA GLY A 139 18.71 -9.52 5.23
C GLY A 139 18.32 -10.84 4.60
N GLU A 140 17.25 -10.79 3.85
CA GLU A 140 16.73 -11.95 3.11
C GLU A 140 16.43 -11.58 1.65
N VAL A 141 16.29 -12.59 0.80
CA VAL A 141 15.76 -12.45 -0.56
C VAL A 141 14.37 -13.02 -0.55
N GLU A 142 13.41 -12.20 -0.92
CA GLU A 142 12.01 -12.59 -0.94
C GLU A 142 11.41 -12.41 -2.33
N VAL A 143 10.43 -13.24 -2.64
CA VAL A 143 9.54 -13.03 -3.77
C VAL A 143 8.21 -12.56 -3.18
N GLU A 144 7.95 -11.26 -3.26
CA GLU A 144 6.71 -10.69 -2.74
C GLU A 144 5.53 -10.91 -3.68
N GLN A 145 5.80 -10.94 -4.98
CA GLN A 145 4.79 -11.20 -6.00
C GLN A 145 5.32 -12.10 -7.10
N ALA A 146 4.55 -13.10 -7.51
CA ALA A 146 4.78 -13.95 -8.68
C ALA A 146 3.44 -14.56 -9.09
N TYR A 147 2.69 -13.89 -9.95
CA TYR A 147 1.37 -14.34 -10.37
C TYR A 147 1.14 -14.19 -11.87
N VAL A 148 0.21 -14.96 -12.37
CA VAL A 148 -0.36 -14.76 -13.69
C VAL A 148 -1.72 -14.09 -13.56
N GLU A 149 -2.01 -13.17 -14.48
CA GLU A 149 -3.31 -12.52 -14.59
C GLU A 149 -3.89 -12.72 -15.97
N TYR A 150 -5.18 -13.08 -16.02
CA TYR A 150 -5.91 -13.32 -17.24
C TYR A 150 -7.12 -12.38 -17.35
N ASP A 151 -7.24 -11.68 -18.45
CA ASP A 151 -8.36 -10.80 -18.76
C ASP A 151 -9.59 -11.62 -19.18
N LEU A 152 -10.54 -11.82 -18.26
CA LEU A 152 -11.82 -12.47 -18.55
C LEU A 152 -12.66 -11.61 -19.52
N THR A 153 -12.70 -10.31 -19.26
CA THR A 153 -13.29 -9.27 -20.08
C THR A 153 -12.38 -8.02 -20.03
N PRO A 154 -12.66 -6.95 -20.77
CA PRO A 154 -11.89 -5.71 -20.67
C PRO A 154 -11.88 -5.05 -19.26
N THR A 155 -12.80 -5.43 -18.38
CA THR A 155 -12.98 -4.83 -17.06
C THR A 155 -12.98 -5.86 -15.91
N GLN A 156 -12.75 -7.13 -16.22
CA GLN A 156 -12.74 -8.21 -15.22
C GLN A 156 -11.52 -9.09 -15.42
N HIS A 157 -10.77 -9.33 -14.36
CA HIS A 157 -9.50 -10.01 -14.38
C HIS A 157 -9.46 -11.11 -13.32
N ALA A 158 -8.85 -12.23 -13.66
CA ALA A 158 -8.56 -13.31 -12.71
C ALA A 158 -7.05 -13.40 -12.52
N LYS A 159 -6.59 -13.57 -11.29
CA LYS A 159 -5.17 -13.75 -10.95
C LYS A 159 -4.97 -15.05 -10.19
N ALA A 160 -3.78 -15.65 -10.32
CA ALA A 160 -3.38 -16.84 -9.58
C ALA A 160 -1.86 -16.84 -9.36
N GLY A 161 -1.43 -17.17 -8.15
CA GLY A 161 -0.04 -17.19 -7.73
C GLY A 161 0.17 -16.46 -6.41
N LEU A 162 1.30 -15.82 -6.27
CA LEU A 162 1.71 -15.02 -5.12
C LEU A 162 1.43 -13.54 -5.39
N PHE A 163 0.61 -12.89 -4.58
CA PHE A 163 0.21 -11.50 -4.82
C PHE A 163 -0.09 -10.74 -3.53
N LEU A 164 0.01 -9.41 -3.60
CA LEU A 164 -0.36 -8.52 -2.49
C LEU A 164 -1.86 -8.58 -2.24
N LEU A 165 -2.23 -8.61 -0.95
CA LEU A 165 -3.63 -8.57 -0.55
C LEU A 165 -4.18 -7.14 -0.63
N PRO A 166 -5.45 -6.97 -1.07
CA PRO A 166 -6.07 -5.66 -1.26
C PRO A 166 -6.57 -5.08 0.07
N VAL A 167 -5.65 -4.79 1.00
CA VAL A 167 -5.95 -4.25 2.34
C VAL A 167 -5.06 -3.06 2.65
N GLY A 168 -5.64 -1.95 3.05
CA GLY A 168 -4.92 -0.71 3.36
C GLY A 168 -4.52 0.09 2.13
N ILE A 169 -3.70 1.11 2.34
CA ILE A 169 -3.18 2.02 1.32
C ILE A 169 -1.79 1.58 0.87
N LEU A 170 -0.88 1.32 1.84
CA LEU A 170 0.53 1.08 1.55
C LEU A 170 0.81 -0.37 1.12
N ASN A 171 -0.12 -1.30 1.28
CA ASN A 171 0.16 -2.67 0.89
C ASN A 171 0.38 -2.83 -0.62
N GLU A 172 -0.39 -2.12 -1.44
CA GLU A 172 -0.25 -2.15 -2.90
C GLU A 172 0.56 -0.98 -3.48
N THR A 173 0.90 0.05 -2.64
CA THR A 173 1.59 1.27 -3.09
C THR A 173 2.70 1.64 -2.10
N HIS A 174 3.65 0.73 -1.92
CA HIS A 174 4.67 0.85 -0.88
C HIS A 174 6.05 1.31 -1.41
N GLU A 175 6.13 1.71 -2.68
CA GLU A 175 7.33 2.30 -3.24
C GLU A 175 7.67 3.63 -2.55
N PRO A 176 8.94 3.94 -2.30
CA PRO A 176 9.33 5.06 -1.45
C PRO A 176 8.89 6.43 -1.97
N THR A 177 8.62 6.57 -3.27
CA THR A 177 8.17 7.83 -3.87
C THR A 177 6.69 8.12 -3.67
N THR A 178 5.88 7.13 -3.23
CA THR A 178 4.42 7.19 -3.17
C THR A 178 3.87 7.70 -1.84
N PHE A 179 4.65 7.69 -0.76
CA PHE A 179 4.20 8.05 0.57
C PHE A 179 5.13 9.06 1.27
N TYR A 180 4.60 9.74 2.28
CA TYR A 180 5.33 10.65 3.14
C TYR A 180 5.97 9.92 4.32
N GLY A 181 7.06 10.52 4.84
CA GLY A 181 7.85 9.95 5.93
C GLY A 181 8.86 8.91 5.45
N VAL A 182 9.88 8.69 6.25
CA VAL A 182 10.94 7.71 5.98
C VAL A 182 10.38 6.30 6.19
N GLN A 183 9.83 6.06 7.37
CA GLN A 183 9.25 4.78 7.73
C GLN A 183 7.75 4.70 7.35
N ARG A 184 7.28 3.47 7.04
CA ARG A 184 5.85 3.16 6.93
C ARG A 184 5.16 3.48 8.25
N ASN A 185 3.87 3.80 8.20
CA ASN A 185 3.12 4.07 9.43
C ASN A 185 2.90 2.78 10.25
N PRO A 186 2.87 2.87 11.60
CA PRO A 186 2.73 1.69 12.45
C PRO A 186 1.43 0.91 12.26
N VAL A 187 0.33 1.56 11.87
CA VAL A 187 -0.96 0.89 11.67
C VAL A 187 -0.88 -0.06 10.48
N GLU A 188 -0.28 0.40 9.36
CA GLU A 188 0.01 -0.45 8.19
C GLU A 188 1.34 -1.21 8.34
N THR A 189 1.80 -1.43 9.54
CA THR A 189 2.93 -2.31 9.86
C THR A 189 2.50 -3.39 10.84
N TYR A 190 1.77 -3.04 11.89
CA TYR A 190 1.45 -3.95 13.00
C TYR A 190 0.01 -4.45 12.96
N ILE A 191 -0.95 -3.66 12.45
CA ILE A 191 -2.36 -4.04 12.36
C ILE A 191 -2.71 -4.54 10.94
N ILE A 192 -2.22 -3.85 9.90
CA ILE A 192 -2.15 -4.40 8.55
C ILE A 192 -0.69 -4.77 8.31
N PRO A 193 -0.36 -6.05 8.21
CA PRO A 193 1.04 -6.49 8.21
C PRO A 193 1.76 -6.26 6.88
N THR A 194 1.81 -5.01 6.41
CA THR A 194 2.46 -4.57 5.16
C THR A 194 3.99 -4.81 5.20
N THR A 195 4.68 -5.36 4.19
CA THR A 195 4.10 -5.83 2.94
C THR A 195 3.43 -7.18 3.18
N TRP A 196 2.18 -7.32 2.78
CA TRP A 196 1.41 -8.53 3.02
C TRP A 196 0.98 -9.16 1.69
N TRP A 197 1.66 -10.22 1.33
CA TRP A 197 1.35 -11.08 0.19
C TRP A 197 0.89 -12.45 0.64
N ALA A 198 0.21 -13.15 -0.24
CA ALA A 198 -0.24 -14.51 -0.02
C ALA A 198 -0.39 -15.26 -1.34
N GLY A 199 -0.23 -16.58 -1.28
CA GLY A 199 -0.50 -17.48 -2.40
C GLY A 199 -1.97 -17.81 -2.50
N GLY A 200 -2.54 -17.69 -3.70
CA GLY A 200 -3.95 -17.92 -3.87
C GLY A 200 -4.48 -17.66 -5.27
N VAL A 201 -5.77 -17.39 -5.34
CA VAL A 201 -6.49 -17.01 -6.55
C VAL A 201 -7.38 -15.80 -6.26
N GLY A 202 -7.57 -14.94 -7.25
CA GLY A 202 -8.35 -13.75 -7.07
C GLY A 202 -9.10 -13.29 -8.32
N LEU A 203 -10.11 -12.49 -8.08
CA LEU A 203 -10.89 -11.78 -9.08
C LEU A 203 -10.87 -10.29 -8.75
N LYS A 204 -10.64 -9.46 -9.75
CA LYS A 204 -10.78 -8.00 -9.62
C LYS A 204 -11.48 -7.42 -10.82
N GLY A 205 -12.12 -6.29 -10.64
CA GLY A 205 -12.76 -5.65 -11.78
C GLY A 205 -13.52 -4.39 -11.46
N GLU A 206 -14.00 -3.75 -12.52
CA GLU A 206 -14.88 -2.60 -12.44
C GLU A 206 -16.35 -3.07 -12.35
N ILE A 207 -17.09 -2.51 -11.38
CA ILE A 207 -18.55 -2.74 -11.22
C ILE A 207 -19.31 -1.75 -12.11
N THR A 208 -18.90 -0.49 -12.04
CA THR A 208 -19.41 0.65 -12.81
C THR A 208 -18.35 1.76 -12.77
N PRO A 209 -18.38 2.76 -13.69
CA PRO A 209 -17.36 3.81 -13.69
C PRO A 209 -17.07 4.40 -12.31
N GLY A 210 -15.83 4.27 -11.87
CA GLY A 210 -15.35 4.72 -10.57
C GLY A 210 -15.61 3.77 -9.40
N TRP A 211 -16.26 2.61 -9.59
CA TRP A 211 -16.40 1.58 -8.58
C TRP A 211 -15.72 0.29 -9.02
N SER A 212 -14.82 -0.22 -8.21
CA SER A 212 -14.14 -1.49 -8.44
C SER A 212 -14.23 -2.41 -7.23
N TYR A 213 -13.93 -3.68 -7.46
CA TYR A 213 -13.86 -4.69 -6.41
C TYR A 213 -12.64 -5.58 -6.59
N ASP A 214 -12.21 -6.17 -5.48
CA ASP A 214 -11.28 -7.29 -5.40
C ASP A 214 -11.89 -8.39 -4.53
N PHE A 215 -11.63 -9.64 -4.88
CA PHE A 215 -12.00 -10.81 -4.07
C PHE A 215 -10.92 -11.87 -4.23
N ASP A 216 -10.24 -12.21 -3.15
CA ASP A 216 -9.14 -13.16 -3.12
C ASP A 216 -9.43 -14.30 -2.14
N VAL A 217 -8.98 -15.51 -2.48
CA VAL A 217 -8.93 -16.69 -1.60
C VAL A 217 -7.47 -17.13 -1.53
N HIS A 218 -6.91 -17.24 -0.34
CA HIS A 218 -5.48 -17.43 -0.11
C HIS A 218 -5.19 -18.25 1.16
N GLU A 219 -3.91 -18.56 1.43
CA GLU A 219 -3.50 -19.42 2.55
C GLU A 219 -3.86 -18.89 3.95
N GLY A 220 -4.04 -17.56 4.09
CA GLY A 220 -4.35 -16.93 5.37
C GLY A 220 -3.12 -16.78 6.29
N LEU A 221 -3.40 -16.44 7.55
CA LEU A 221 -2.40 -16.28 8.60
C LEU A 221 -2.22 -17.61 9.37
N ASP A 222 -1.06 -17.73 10.03
CA ASP A 222 -0.79 -18.73 11.10
C ASP A 222 -0.19 -17.99 12.31
N THR A 223 -1.05 -17.44 13.17
CA THR A 223 -0.63 -16.76 14.39
C THR A 223 -0.36 -17.77 15.50
N SER A 224 0.41 -17.38 16.51
CA SER A 224 0.74 -18.26 17.62
C SER A 224 0.64 -17.58 18.99
N ALA A 225 0.42 -18.36 20.03
CA ALA A 225 0.45 -17.88 21.41
C ALA A 225 1.84 -17.39 21.85
N SER A 226 2.93 -17.88 21.22
CA SER A 226 4.29 -17.43 21.48
C SER A 226 4.56 -16.01 20.98
N ASP A 227 3.79 -15.55 20.02
CA ASP A 227 3.87 -14.21 19.44
C ASP A 227 2.67 -13.35 19.85
N ASP A 228 2.05 -13.66 20.98
CA ASP A 228 0.88 -12.96 21.51
C ASP A 228 -0.29 -12.86 20.50
N TYR A 229 -0.41 -13.82 19.58
CA TYR A 229 -1.36 -13.82 18.48
C TYR A 229 -1.29 -12.57 17.59
N ALA A 230 -0.16 -11.87 17.56
CA ALA A 230 0.03 -10.69 16.73
C ALA A 230 -0.12 -11.03 15.23
N VAL A 231 -1.04 -10.37 14.55
CA VAL A 231 -1.36 -10.68 13.14
C VAL A 231 -0.17 -10.53 12.20
N ARG A 232 0.76 -9.59 12.50
CA ARG A 232 1.98 -9.42 11.71
C ARG A 232 2.87 -10.66 11.72
N SER A 233 3.00 -11.31 12.86
CA SER A 233 3.83 -12.51 13.02
C SER A 233 3.21 -13.73 12.33
N GLY A 234 1.90 -13.70 12.08
CA GLY A 234 1.18 -14.79 11.42
C GLY A 234 1.31 -14.83 9.90
N ARG A 235 2.03 -13.89 9.25
CA ARG A 235 2.27 -13.96 7.82
C ARG A 235 3.12 -15.19 7.49
N GLN A 236 2.63 -16.04 6.60
CA GLN A 236 3.34 -17.26 6.19
C GLN A 236 4.26 -17.04 5.00
N LYS A 237 4.12 -15.88 4.30
CA LYS A 237 4.92 -15.49 3.13
C LYS A 237 4.92 -16.57 2.01
N THR A 238 3.93 -17.47 2.03
CA THR A 238 3.80 -18.64 1.11
C THR A 238 5.04 -19.54 1.09
N SER A 239 5.79 -19.57 2.20
CA SER A 239 6.97 -20.41 2.35
C SER A 239 6.59 -21.73 3.02
N GLU A 240 6.21 -22.75 2.23
CA GLU A 240 5.65 -24.03 2.74
C GLU A 240 4.45 -23.80 3.67
N ALA A 241 3.62 -22.78 3.33
CA ALA A 241 2.55 -22.28 4.16
C ALA A 241 1.48 -23.35 4.45
N ASP A 242 1.04 -23.42 5.69
CA ASP A 242 -0.12 -24.20 6.07
C ASP A 242 -1.38 -23.61 5.44
N ALA A 243 -2.21 -24.44 4.85
CA ALA A 243 -3.46 -24.05 4.18
C ALA A 243 -4.65 -24.93 4.65
N ASN A 244 -4.64 -25.28 5.93
CA ASN A 244 -5.75 -26.05 6.54
C ASN A 244 -7.01 -25.20 6.61
N ASP A 245 -6.87 -23.89 6.84
CA ASP A 245 -7.93 -22.92 6.95
C ASP A 245 -7.64 -21.70 6.06
N LEU A 246 -8.18 -21.73 4.83
CA LEU A 246 -8.02 -20.65 3.86
C LEU A 246 -8.71 -19.38 4.33
N ALA A 247 -8.10 -18.24 3.99
CA ALA A 247 -8.71 -16.92 4.18
C ALA A 247 -9.38 -16.43 2.89
N SER A 248 -10.37 -15.55 3.05
CA SER A 248 -11.00 -14.83 1.96
C SER A 248 -10.97 -13.34 2.26
N THR A 249 -10.45 -12.57 1.30
CA THR A 249 -10.35 -11.10 1.39
C THR A 249 -11.22 -10.47 0.30
N ALA A 250 -12.01 -9.47 0.65
CA ALA A 250 -12.80 -8.70 -0.30
C ALA A 250 -12.62 -7.21 -0.05
N ARG A 251 -12.53 -6.43 -1.13
CA ARG A 251 -12.48 -4.96 -1.10
C ARG A 251 -13.49 -4.37 -2.06
N ILE A 252 -14.08 -3.24 -1.67
CA ILE A 252 -14.76 -2.32 -2.56
C ILE A 252 -14.05 -0.98 -2.55
N LYS A 253 -13.84 -0.39 -3.74
CA LYS A 253 -13.10 0.85 -3.91
C LYS A 253 -13.85 1.82 -4.81
N TRP A 254 -13.87 3.10 -4.42
CA TRP A 254 -14.44 4.18 -5.19
C TRP A 254 -13.40 5.23 -5.55
N THR A 255 -13.27 5.50 -6.84
CA THR A 255 -12.36 6.50 -7.43
C THR A 255 -13.08 7.43 -8.41
N GLY A 256 -14.41 7.57 -8.28
CA GLY A 256 -15.26 8.34 -9.21
C GLY A 256 -14.98 9.85 -9.27
N THR A 257 -14.15 10.37 -8.37
CA THR A 257 -13.66 11.74 -8.42
C THR A 257 -12.13 11.74 -8.52
N PRO A 258 -11.52 12.37 -9.53
CA PRO A 258 -10.07 12.42 -9.67
C PRO A 258 -9.36 12.88 -8.39
N GLY A 259 -8.36 12.13 -7.94
CA GLY A 259 -7.61 12.40 -6.71
C GLY A 259 -8.39 12.11 -5.43
N VAL A 260 -9.43 11.27 -5.48
CA VAL A 260 -10.13 10.74 -4.31
C VAL A 260 -10.26 9.24 -4.44
N GLU A 261 -9.69 8.52 -3.51
CA GLU A 261 -9.92 7.10 -3.31
C GLU A 261 -10.58 6.89 -1.95
N LEU A 262 -11.67 6.13 -1.93
CA LEU A 262 -12.31 5.61 -0.72
C LEU A 262 -12.42 4.11 -0.88
N ALA A 263 -11.98 3.36 0.11
CA ALA A 263 -12.11 1.90 0.06
C ALA A 263 -12.48 1.31 1.42
N ALA A 264 -13.02 0.10 1.37
CA ALA A 264 -13.23 -0.73 2.53
C ALA A 264 -12.93 -2.19 2.19
N SER A 265 -12.21 -2.86 3.07
CA SER A 265 -11.80 -4.25 2.95
C SER A 265 -12.31 -5.07 4.12
N VAL A 266 -12.61 -6.33 3.87
CA VAL A 266 -12.94 -7.33 4.88
C VAL A 266 -12.19 -8.62 4.57
N GLN A 267 -11.67 -9.27 5.62
CA GLN A 267 -11.11 -10.61 5.51
C GLN A 267 -11.72 -11.51 6.56
N TYR A 268 -11.91 -12.77 6.20
CA TYR A 268 -12.32 -13.84 7.09
C TYR A 268 -11.41 -15.05 6.94
N GLN A 269 -11.05 -15.64 8.07
CA GLN A 269 -10.35 -16.92 8.15
C GLN A 269 -10.99 -17.76 9.26
N GLN A 270 -11.25 -19.05 9.00
CA GLN A 270 -11.95 -19.92 9.93
C GLN A 270 -11.12 -20.23 11.19
N ASN A 271 -9.80 -20.37 11.05
CA ASN A 271 -8.90 -20.53 12.19
C ASN A 271 -7.58 -19.79 11.91
N VAL A 272 -7.32 -18.76 12.70
CA VAL A 272 -6.16 -17.87 12.51
C VAL A 272 -4.80 -18.52 12.86
N THR A 273 -4.81 -19.70 13.47
CA THR A 273 -3.63 -20.50 13.80
C THR A 273 -3.53 -21.79 12.97
N GLN A 274 -4.22 -21.86 11.83
CA GLN A 274 -4.28 -23.06 10.95
C GLN A 274 -4.67 -24.36 11.68
N GLY A 275 -5.33 -24.22 12.84
CA GLY A 275 -5.69 -25.35 13.70
C GLY A 275 -4.60 -25.80 14.68
N ASN A 276 -3.45 -25.11 14.72
CA ASN A 276 -2.32 -25.47 15.58
C ASN A 276 -2.58 -25.16 17.06
N ASP A 277 -3.42 -24.16 17.38
CA ASP A 277 -3.83 -23.85 18.75
C ASP A 277 -5.35 -24.07 18.94
N PRO A 278 -5.78 -25.04 19.77
CA PRO A 278 -7.21 -25.28 20.03
C PRO A 278 -7.86 -24.17 20.90
N ASN A 279 -7.10 -23.21 21.37
CA ASN A 279 -7.62 -22.04 22.09
C ASN A 279 -7.84 -20.82 21.21
N ALA A 280 -7.48 -20.87 19.93
CA ALA A 280 -7.79 -19.84 18.93
C ALA A 280 -8.91 -20.33 18.00
N GLY A 281 -9.58 -19.40 17.34
CA GLY A 281 -10.71 -19.67 16.45
C GLY A 281 -10.65 -18.81 15.18
N ASP A 282 -11.81 -18.39 14.72
CA ASP A 282 -11.93 -17.56 13.52
C ASP A 282 -11.43 -16.14 13.74
N ALA A 283 -11.11 -15.50 12.65
CA ALA A 283 -10.64 -14.12 12.64
C ALA A 283 -11.34 -13.31 11.55
N TRP A 284 -11.70 -12.08 11.91
CA TRP A 284 -12.23 -11.08 11.00
C TRP A 284 -11.35 -9.84 10.99
N LEU A 285 -10.98 -9.37 9.81
CA LEU A 285 -10.43 -8.04 9.61
C LEU A 285 -11.50 -7.14 9.00
N TYR A 286 -11.59 -5.94 9.53
CA TYR A 286 -12.33 -4.82 8.94
C TYR A 286 -11.38 -3.65 8.74
N GLU A 287 -11.36 -3.11 7.54
CA GLU A 287 -10.53 -1.97 7.19
C GLU A 287 -11.35 -0.97 6.38
N ALA A 288 -11.09 0.33 6.57
CA ALA A 288 -11.60 1.39 5.71
C ALA A 288 -10.60 2.54 5.63
N HIS A 289 -10.41 3.06 4.43
CA HIS A 289 -9.49 4.17 4.21
C HIS A 289 -10.00 5.22 3.23
N ALA A 290 -9.32 6.38 3.27
CA ALA A 290 -9.42 7.46 2.31
C ALA A 290 -8.02 7.94 1.94
N ASP A 291 -7.70 8.01 0.65
CA ASP A 291 -6.56 8.74 0.09
C ASP A 291 -7.08 9.86 -0.81
N ILE A 292 -6.81 11.10 -0.43
CA ILE A 292 -7.35 12.28 -1.09
C ILE A 292 -6.20 13.20 -1.48
N GLN A 293 -6.08 13.51 -2.78
CA GLN A 293 -5.14 14.45 -3.35
C GLN A 293 -5.89 15.53 -4.14
N ARG A 294 -5.99 16.72 -3.61
CA ARG A 294 -6.73 17.84 -4.23
C ARG A 294 -5.87 19.09 -4.34
N GLY A 295 -5.34 19.31 -5.53
CA GLY A 295 -4.36 20.38 -5.76
C GLY A 295 -3.11 20.15 -4.88
N PRO A 296 -2.70 21.13 -4.05
CA PRO A 296 -1.56 20.98 -3.16
C PRO A 296 -1.88 20.21 -1.88
N TYR A 297 -3.14 19.92 -1.57
CA TYR A 297 -3.56 19.29 -0.32
C TYR A 297 -3.68 17.78 -0.48
N GLY A 298 -3.14 17.05 0.46
CA GLY A 298 -3.32 15.60 0.62
C GLY A 298 -3.89 15.25 1.99
N LEU A 299 -4.63 14.17 2.05
CA LEU A 299 -5.13 13.59 3.29
C LEU A 299 -5.21 12.08 3.12
N ARG A 300 -4.48 11.34 3.96
CA ARG A 300 -4.68 9.91 4.18
C ARG A 300 -5.31 9.67 5.53
N ALA A 301 -6.26 8.78 5.60
CA ALA A 301 -6.87 8.33 6.84
C ALA A 301 -7.25 6.86 6.69
N LEU A 302 -6.93 6.06 7.69
CA LEU A 302 -7.22 4.64 7.70
C LEU A 302 -7.60 4.20 9.11
N TYR A 303 -8.54 3.26 9.21
CA TYR A 303 -8.85 2.48 10.39
C TYR A 303 -8.87 1.00 10.03
N ALA A 304 -8.24 0.18 10.85
CA ALA A 304 -8.27 -1.27 10.73
C ALA A 304 -8.50 -1.92 12.10
N ARG A 305 -9.24 -3.04 12.10
CA ARG A 305 -9.52 -3.82 13.29
C ARG A 305 -9.61 -5.30 12.95
N TRP A 306 -8.95 -6.10 13.77
CA TRP A 306 -9.11 -7.54 13.83
C TRP A 306 -9.95 -7.92 15.05
N ASP A 307 -10.86 -8.87 14.85
CA ASP A 307 -11.57 -9.61 15.89
C ASP A 307 -11.15 -11.08 15.78
N LEU A 308 -10.45 -11.60 16.79
CA LEU A 308 -9.97 -12.97 16.87
C LEU A 308 -10.79 -13.75 17.92
N ASP A 309 -11.45 -14.83 17.52
CA ASP A 309 -12.16 -15.67 18.49
C ASP A 309 -11.18 -16.65 19.20
N GLY A 310 -11.59 -17.06 20.37
CA GLY A 310 -10.86 -18.05 21.14
C GLY A 310 -10.49 -17.60 22.55
N ARG A 311 -10.21 -18.58 23.40
CA ARG A 311 -9.83 -18.32 24.80
C ARG A 311 -8.39 -17.83 24.92
N GLY A 312 -7.52 -18.26 24.00
CA GLY A 312 -6.11 -17.86 23.97
C GLY A 312 -5.96 -16.37 23.71
N PRO A 313 -6.37 -15.85 22.56
CA PRO A 313 -6.35 -14.41 22.27
C PRO A 313 -7.04 -13.58 23.37
N LYS A 314 -8.22 -14.02 23.82
CA LYS A 314 -9.01 -13.33 24.84
C LYS A 314 -8.34 -13.23 26.21
N ALA A 315 -7.53 -14.22 26.58
CA ALA A 315 -6.85 -14.25 27.86
C ALA A 315 -5.80 -13.13 28.01
N ILE A 316 -5.25 -12.65 26.88
CA ILE A 316 -4.23 -11.60 26.85
C ILE A 316 -4.75 -10.29 26.23
N GLY A 317 -6.03 -10.23 25.81
CA GLY A 317 -6.62 -9.07 25.16
C GLY A 317 -6.28 -8.95 23.67
N ALA A 318 -5.66 -9.96 23.06
CA ALA A 318 -5.33 -9.99 21.64
C ALA A 318 -6.51 -10.40 20.74
N ASP A 319 -7.68 -10.66 21.36
CA ASP A 319 -8.94 -10.89 20.64
C ASP A 319 -9.44 -9.65 19.89
N GLU A 320 -8.96 -8.47 20.25
CA GLU A 320 -9.14 -7.24 19.49
C GLU A 320 -7.77 -6.61 19.22
N GLN A 321 -7.44 -6.39 17.93
CA GLN A 321 -6.24 -5.66 17.51
C GLN A 321 -6.69 -4.54 16.59
N GLU A 322 -6.41 -3.30 16.92
CA GLU A 322 -6.92 -2.17 16.15
C GLU A 322 -5.92 -1.03 16.01
N GLY A 323 -6.12 -0.22 14.99
CA GLY A 323 -5.34 0.99 14.81
C GLY A 323 -5.97 1.93 13.79
N TYR A 324 -5.58 3.18 13.89
CA TYR A 324 -5.94 4.19 12.92
C TYR A 324 -4.84 5.24 12.78
N TYR A 325 -4.80 5.86 11.62
CA TYR A 325 -3.96 7.03 11.43
C TYR A 325 -4.68 8.09 10.59
N ILE A 326 -4.18 9.32 10.72
CA ILE A 326 -4.54 10.45 9.89
C ILE A 326 -3.27 11.20 9.49
N GLU A 327 -3.12 11.47 8.18
CA GLU A 327 -1.93 12.12 7.59
C GLU A 327 -2.36 13.23 6.64
N PRO A 328 -2.55 14.46 7.10
CA PRO A 328 -2.60 15.63 6.25
C PRO A 328 -1.24 15.94 5.64
N SER A 329 -1.22 16.38 4.38
CA SER A 329 -0.02 16.80 3.68
C SER A 329 -0.27 18.03 2.81
N TYR A 330 0.80 18.75 2.47
CA TYR A 330 0.75 19.91 1.62
C TYR A 330 1.97 20.00 0.71
N LYS A 331 1.76 20.10 -0.60
CA LYS A 331 2.82 20.33 -1.60
C LYS A 331 2.93 21.81 -1.93
N PHE A 332 4.01 22.47 -1.50
CA PHE A 332 4.31 23.85 -1.86
C PHE A 332 4.65 23.99 -3.34
N THR A 333 5.33 23.00 -3.88
CA THR A 333 5.70 22.87 -5.28
C THR A 333 5.59 21.39 -5.69
N PRO A 334 5.64 21.05 -6.98
CA PRO A 334 5.73 19.65 -7.39
C PRO A 334 6.90 18.87 -6.76
N LYS A 335 7.93 19.61 -6.27
CA LYS A 335 9.16 19.03 -5.73
C LYS A 335 9.25 19.04 -4.20
N VAL A 336 8.42 19.81 -3.48
CA VAL A 336 8.53 19.95 -2.03
C VAL A 336 7.17 19.80 -1.38
N GLY A 337 7.05 18.87 -0.48
CA GLY A 337 5.86 18.65 0.32
C GLY A 337 6.19 18.41 1.79
N ILE A 338 5.26 18.76 2.65
CA ILE A 338 5.31 18.50 4.09
C ILE A 338 4.12 17.64 4.50
N PHE A 339 4.26 16.96 5.62
CA PHE A 339 3.18 16.18 6.23
C PHE A 339 3.24 16.26 7.75
N GLY A 340 2.12 15.93 8.37
CA GLY A 340 2.04 15.53 9.76
C GLY A 340 1.22 14.25 9.83
N ARG A 341 1.57 13.32 10.72
CA ARG A 341 0.83 12.08 10.88
C ARG A 341 0.64 11.77 12.36
N PHE A 342 -0.57 11.39 12.70
CA PHE A 342 -0.90 10.79 13.98
C PHE A 342 -1.30 9.34 13.76
N ASN A 343 -0.70 8.45 14.53
CA ASN A 343 -0.99 7.03 14.55
C ASN A 343 -1.38 6.60 15.96
N GLN A 344 -2.33 5.69 16.06
CA GLN A 344 -2.67 4.97 17.28
C GLN A 344 -2.92 3.51 16.90
N TRP A 345 -2.34 2.58 17.65
CA TRP A 345 -2.57 1.16 17.47
C TRP A 345 -2.45 0.40 18.77
N ASP A 346 -3.10 -0.76 18.84
CA ASP A 346 -3.06 -1.67 19.96
C ASP A 346 -3.29 -3.11 19.48
N ASN A 347 -2.33 -3.98 19.72
CA ASN A 347 -2.44 -5.40 19.39
C ASN A 347 -3.09 -6.22 20.53
N GLN A 348 -3.50 -5.59 21.64
CA GLN A 348 -4.18 -6.20 22.79
C GLN A 348 -5.34 -5.33 23.28
N ALA A 349 -6.12 -4.76 22.34
CA ALA A 349 -7.20 -3.83 22.59
C ALA A 349 -8.43 -4.47 23.29
N GLY A 350 -8.52 -5.80 23.33
CA GLY A 350 -9.62 -6.56 23.94
C GLY A 350 -9.75 -6.46 25.47
N GLY A 351 -8.79 -5.77 26.10
CA GLY A 351 -8.92 -5.34 27.49
C GLY A 351 -8.70 -6.44 28.54
N ASN A 352 -7.46 -6.84 28.70
CA ASN A 352 -7.01 -7.71 29.82
C ASN A 352 -6.67 -6.96 31.10
N GLY A 353 -6.90 -5.63 31.14
CA GLY A 353 -6.54 -4.74 32.25
C GLY A 353 -5.16 -4.10 32.14
N ASN A 354 -4.39 -4.44 31.13
CA ASN A 354 -3.14 -3.76 30.75
C ASN A 354 -3.46 -2.62 29.79
N ASN A 355 -2.68 -1.56 29.85
CA ASN A 355 -2.70 -0.52 28.85
C ASN A 355 -1.57 -0.80 27.85
N THR A 356 -1.93 -1.20 26.64
CA THR A 356 -1.01 -1.59 25.56
C THR A 356 -1.10 -0.66 24.37
N GLU A 357 -1.93 0.39 24.48
CA GLU A 357 -2.12 1.40 23.44
C GLU A 357 -0.82 2.14 23.13
N MET A 358 -0.49 2.21 21.87
CA MET A 358 0.69 2.88 21.33
C MET A 358 0.25 4.09 20.51
N LYS A 359 0.92 5.22 20.71
CA LYS A 359 0.72 6.45 19.92
C LYS A 359 2.02 6.92 19.30
N GLN A 360 1.94 7.40 18.06
CA GLN A 360 3.08 7.98 17.38
C GLN A 360 2.66 9.21 16.59
N TYR A 361 3.47 10.26 16.71
CA TYR A 361 3.35 11.51 15.96
C TYR A 361 4.57 11.65 15.07
N ASN A 362 4.33 11.90 13.78
CA ASN A 362 5.40 12.19 12.82
C ASN A 362 5.14 13.54 12.15
N ALA A 363 6.19 14.25 11.85
CA ALA A 363 6.12 15.43 10.99
C ALA A 363 7.40 15.53 10.16
N GLY A 364 7.28 15.88 8.89
CA GLY A 364 8.44 15.85 8.02
C GLY A 364 8.25 16.53 6.68
N VAL A 365 9.28 16.40 5.86
CA VAL A 365 9.38 16.95 4.52
C VAL A 365 9.87 15.90 3.54
N ASN A 366 9.23 15.85 2.37
CA ASN A 366 9.71 15.12 1.21
C ASN A 366 10.17 16.11 0.14
N PHE A 367 11.33 15.85 -0.45
CA PHE A 367 11.87 16.59 -1.59
C PHE A 367 12.07 15.66 -2.78
N TRP A 368 11.37 15.91 -3.88
CA TRP A 368 11.48 15.18 -5.14
C TRP A 368 12.33 15.96 -6.15
N PRO A 369 13.65 15.76 -6.22
CA PRO A 369 14.48 16.35 -7.27
C PRO A 369 14.05 15.88 -8.67
N HIS A 370 13.59 14.63 -8.76
CA HIS A 370 12.96 14.00 -9.92
C HIS A 370 11.67 13.30 -9.46
N PRO A 371 10.63 13.12 -10.28
CA PRO A 371 9.43 12.34 -9.88
C PRO A 371 9.75 10.97 -9.29
N ASP A 372 10.75 10.31 -9.83
CA ASP A 372 11.18 8.96 -9.44
C ASP A 372 12.28 8.94 -8.35
N VAL A 373 12.63 10.09 -7.77
CA VAL A 373 13.63 10.17 -6.69
C VAL A 373 13.09 11.05 -5.57
N VAL A 374 13.14 10.57 -4.34
CA VAL A 374 12.70 11.30 -3.15
C VAL A 374 13.78 11.31 -2.07
N LEU A 375 13.99 12.48 -1.47
CA LEU A 375 14.71 12.65 -0.21
C LEU A 375 13.70 12.96 0.87
N LYS A 376 13.79 12.27 1.99
CA LYS A 376 12.83 12.35 3.09
C LYS A 376 13.53 12.71 4.39
N ALA A 377 12.87 13.51 5.21
CA ALA A 377 13.28 13.78 6.59
C ALA A 377 12.06 13.94 7.45
N ASP A 378 12.03 13.27 8.59
CA ASP A 378 10.95 13.40 9.57
C ASP A 378 11.45 13.29 11.01
N VAL A 379 10.66 13.81 11.92
CA VAL A 379 10.78 13.60 13.36
C VAL A 379 9.67 12.67 13.81
N GLN A 380 10.00 11.79 14.76
CA GLN A 380 9.12 10.82 15.38
C GLN A 380 9.05 11.08 16.88
N MET A 381 7.83 11.07 17.42
CA MET A 381 7.57 11.10 18.87
C MET A 381 6.57 10.01 19.20
N GLN A 382 6.90 9.16 20.15
CA GLN A 382 6.01 8.11 20.66
C GLN A 382 5.56 8.45 22.07
N ASP A 383 4.35 8.03 22.38
CA ASP A 383 3.76 8.06 23.72
C ASP A 383 3.12 6.69 23.96
N ASN A 384 3.87 5.83 24.65
CA ASN A 384 3.52 4.44 24.84
C ASN A 384 3.25 4.20 26.31
N ASP A 385 2.02 3.88 26.66
CA ASP A 385 1.66 3.54 28.02
C ASP A 385 2.33 2.22 28.43
N GLY A 386 3.23 2.31 29.43
CA GLY A 386 3.92 1.13 29.96
C GLY A 386 5.13 0.62 29.17
N ALA A 387 5.42 1.15 28.00
CA ALA A 387 6.57 0.80 27.17
C ALA A 387 7.56 1.98 27.07
N LYS A 388 8.79 1.68 26.60
CA LYS A 388 9.80 2.70 26.33
C LYS A 388 9.45 3.42 25.01
N ASN A 389 9.39 4.75 25.06
CA ASN A 389 9.22 5.57 23.86
C ASN A 389 10.46 5.50 22.97
N ASP A 390 10.25 5.63 21.68
CA ASP A 390 11.31 5.66 20.67
C ASP A 390 11.21 6.95 19.86
N ASN A 391 11.83 8.00 20.37
CA ASN A 391 11.78 9.34 19.81
C ASN A 391 13.04 9.65 19.04
N GLY A 392 12.93 10.51 18.02
CA GLY A 392 14.09 10.95 17.27
C GLY A 392 13.75 11.51 15.91
N TYR A 393 14.66 11.30 14.96
CA TYR A 393 14.47 11.71 13.58
C TYR A 393 15.02 10.68 12.61
N ASN A 394 14.44 10.66 11.42
CA ASN A 394 14.78 9.77 10.34
C ASN A 394 15.13 10.57 9.09
N LEU A 395 16.10 10.09 8.32
CA LEU A 395 16.44 10.59 6.99
C LEU A 395 16.36 9.43 6.00
N GLY A 396 15.90 9.68 4.80
CA GLY A 396 15.77 8.63 3.78
C GLY A 396 16.00 9.13 2.37
N ILE A 397 16.45 8.24 1.53
CA ILE A 397 16.46 8.38 0.08
C ILE A 397 15.74 7.19 -0.53
N GLY A 398 14.86 7.47 -1.49
CA GLY A 398 14.18 6.44 -2.26
C GLY A 398 14.16 6.79 -3.73
N TYR A 399 14.13 5.78 -4.58
CA TYR A 399 14.10 5.95 -6.04
C TYR A 399 13.39 4.77 -6.71
N VAL A 400 12.79 5.05 -7.87
CA VAL A 400 12.15 4.10 -8.79
C VAL A 400 12.85 4.18 -10.13
N PHE A 401 13.01 3.09 -10.87
CA PHE A 401 13.69 3.07 -12.18
C PHE A 401 13.08 2.03 -13.13
#